data_0996decaa4ada4a30747c319be54e175
#
_entry.id   0996decaa4ada4a30747c319be54e175
#
_cell.length_a   1.000
_cell.length_b   1.000
_cell.length_c   1.000
_cell.angle_alpha   90.00
_cell.angle_beta   90.00
_cell.angle_gamma   90.00
#
_symmetry.space_group_name_H-M   'P 1'
#
loop_
_entity.id
_entity.type
_entity.pdbx_description
1 polymer ?
#
loop_
_entity_poly.entity_id
_entity_poly.type
_entity_poly.pdbx_seq_one_letter_code
_entity_poly.pdbx_strand_id
1 'polypeptide(L)'
;LTQGYAVFDDPSMPVVGEGEEEPNDTFRKQLVANAKAAIDAVDELGYIDRSKVAVGGHSYGAFMVANLLSHSDLFAAGIARSGAYNRTLTPFGFQSEERSYWEAPEVYYNMSPFMHADKMKTPLLLIHGEADNNSGTYPLQSTRYFNALKGLGANVRLVMLPRESHGYAAKESILHMLWEQDQLLENYVK
;
A
#
# COMPACT_ATOMS: atom_id res chain seq x y z
N LEU A 1 11.57 -14.07 -8.74
CA LEU A 1 11.86 -14.91 -9.91
C LEU A 1 12.37 -16.30 -9.49
N THR A 2 13.41 -16.37 -8.64
CA THR A 2 13.99 -17.67 -8.21
C THR A 2 13.05 -18.54 -7.41
N GLN A 3 12.01 -17.97 -6.81
CA GLN A 3 10.96 -18.67 -6.06
C GLN A 3 9.75 -19.05 -6.92
N GLY A 4 9.80 -18.82 -8.23
CA GLY A 4 8.74 -19.18 -9.18
C GLY A 4 7.66 -18.10 -9.39
N TYR A 5 7.86 -16.90 -8.87
CA TYR A 5 6.95 -15.77 -9.13
C TYR A 5 7.34 -15.00 -10.39
N ALA A 6 6.35 -14.57 -11.15
CA ALA A 6 6.54 -13.49 -12.11
C ALA A 6 6.50 -12.14 -11.38
N VAL A 7 7.28 -11.17 -11.84
CA VAL A 7 7.33 -9.83 -11.25
C VAL A 7 7.02 -8.82 -12.34
N PHE A 8 5.99 -8.02 -12.13
CA PHE A 8 5.71 -6.83 -12.91
C PHE A 8 6.24 -5.63 -12.11
N ASP A 9 7.41 -5.15 -12.50
CA ASP A 9 8.14 -4.13 -11.77
C ASP A 9 7.78 -2.74 -12.26
N ASP A 10 7.54 -1.83 -11.31
CA ASP A 10 7.31 -0.39 -11.49
C ASP A 10 6.26 -0.03 -12.58
N PRO A 11 5.05 -0.63 -12.56
CA PRO A 11 4.02 -0.22 -13.50
C PRO A 11 3.58 1.22 -13.24
N SER A 12 3.46 2.01 -14.30
CA SER A 12 2.95 3.38 -14.19
C SER A 12 1.47 3.36 -13.84
N MET A 13 1.10 4.10 -12.78
CA MET A 13 -0.29 4.24 -12.33
C MET A 13 -0.65 5.73 -12.23
N PRO A 14 -0.83 6.42 -13.36
CA PRO A 14 -1.10 7.86 -13.37
C PRO A 14 -2.45 8.18 -12.74
N VAL A 15 -2.48 9.25 -11.96
CA VAL A 15 -3.70 9.88 -11.46
C VAL A 15 -3.71 11.31 -11.96
N VAL A 16 -4.70 11.65 -12.75
CA VAL A 16 -4.79 12.92 -13.46
C VAL A 16 -6.11 13.63 -13.14
N GLY A 17 -6.10 14.95 -13.14
CA GLY A 17 -7.30 15.76 -13.06
C GLY A 17 -7.95 15.93 -14.44
N GLU A 18 -9.27 16.09 -14.47
CA GLU A 18 -10.02 16.37 -15.69
C GLU A 18 -10.91 17.61 -15.49
N GLY A 19 -10.74 18.61 -16.35
CA GLY A 19 -11.50 19.84 -16.27
C GLY A 19 -11.17 20.65 -15.01
N GLU A 20 -12.15 20.84 -14.14
CA GLU A 20 -11.99 21.54 -12.85
C GLU A 20 -11.67 20.57 -11.67
N GLU A 21 -11.62 19.27 -11.93
CA GLU A 21 -11.29 18.26 -10.89
C GLU A 21 -9.78 18.16 -10.70
N GLU A 22 -9.36 18.19 -9.44
CA GLU A 22 -7.98 17.91 -9.08
C GLU A 22 -7.70 16.39 -9.14
N PRO A 23 -6.47 15.95 -9.41
CA PRO A 23 -6.15 14.53 -9.56
C PRO A 23 -6.65 13.66 -8.40
N ASN A 24 -6.52 14.15 -7.17
CA ASN A 24 -6.87 13.39 -5.97
C ASN A 24 -8.37 13.31 -5.68
N ASP A 25 -9.20 14.10 -6.34
CA ASP A 25 -10.66 14.02 -6.19
C ASP A 25 -11.19 12.65 -6.68
N THR A 26 -10.53 12.05 -7.65
CA THR A 26 -10.87 10.74 -8.20
C THR A 26 -9.80 9.66 -7.99
N PHE A 27 -8.86 9.90 -7.06
CA PHE A 27 -7.68 9.04 -6.81
C PHE A 27 -8.01 7.55 -6.77
N ARG A 28 -8.93 7.12 -5.89
CA ARG A 28 -9.24 5.70 -5.69
C ARG A 28 -9.80 5.04 -6.94
N LYS A 29 -10.68 5.73 -7.66
CA LYS A 29 -11.28 5.24 -8.90
C LYS A 29 -10.20 5.00 -9.96
N GLN A 30 -9.32 5.98 -10.14
CA GLN A 30 -8.23 5.88 -11.12
C GLN A 30 -7.21 4.81 -10.70
N LEU A 31 -6.82 4.75 -9.42
CA LEU A 31 -5.87 3.77 -8.91
C LEU A 31 -6.35 2.33 -9.14
N VAL A 32 -7.61 2.04 -8.82
CA VAL A 32 -8.20 0.70 -9.04
C VAL A 32 -8.28 0.37 -10.53
N ALA A 33 -8.66 1.34 -11.37
CA ALA A 33 -8.72 1.15 -12.82
C ALA A 33 -7.34 0.86 -13.41
N ASN A 34 -6.31 1.59 -12.97
CA ASN A 34 -4.91 1.38 -13.40
C ASN A 34 -4.40 0.00 -12.99
N ALA A 35 -4.64 -0.40 -11.73
CA ALA A 35 -4.24 -1.72 -11.24
C ALA A 35 -4.93 -2.85 -12.02
N LYS A 36 -6.23 -2.69 -12.30
CA LYS A 36 -6.97 -3.65 -13.12
C LYS A 36 -6.39 -3.74 -14.54
N ALA A 37 -6.12 -2.62 -15.18
CA ALA A 37 -5.55 -2.59 -16.53
C ALA A 37 -4.16 -3.24 -16.57
N ALA A 38 -3.33 -3.02 -15.54
CA ALA A 38 -2.03 -3.66 -15.42
C ALA A 38 -2.14 -5.19 -15.31
N ILE A 39 -3.07 -5.68 -14.49
CA ILE A 39 -3.34 -7.13 -14.38
C ILE A 39 -3.87 -7.69 -15.69
N ASP A 40 -4.83 -7.01 -16.34
CA ASP A 40 -5.40 -7.44 -17.60
C ASP A 40 -4.32 -7.58 -18.68
N ALA A 41 -3.42 -6.60 -18.79
CA ALA A 41 -2.32 -6.63 -19.77
C ALA A 41 -1.34 -7.79 -19.54
N VAL A 42 -1.04 -8.13 -18.28
CA VAL A 42 -0.17 -9.27 -17.98
C VAL A 42 -0.88 -10.59 -18.18
N ASP A 43 -2.18 -10.66 -17.88
CA ASP A 43 -3.02 -11.85 -18.09
C ASP A 43 -3.15 -12.23 -19.57
N GLU A 44 -3.23 -11.24 -20.47
CA GLU A 44 -3.22 -11.46 -21.92
C GLU A 44 -1.99 -12.22 -22.43
N LEU A 45 -0.87 -12.18 -21.66
CA LEU A 45 0.33 -12.96 -21.98
C LEU A 45 0.17 -14.45 -21.66
N GLY A 46 -0.84 -14.85 -20.90
CA GLY A 46 -1.18 -16.24 -20.59
C GLY A 46 -0.25 -16.93 -19.58
N TYR A 47 0.52 -16.17 -18.78
CA TYR A 47 1.51 -16.72 -17.85
C TYR A 47 1.15 -16.58 -16.37
N ILE A 48 0.05 -15.93 -16.04
CA ILE A 48 -0.37 -15.70 -14.66
C ILE A 48 -1.70 -16.38 -14.31
N ASP A 49 -1.87 -16.64 -13.04
CA ASP A 49 -3.16 -16.95 -12.43
C ASP A 49 -3.70 -15.68 -11.76
N ARG A 50 -4.78 -15.13 -12.28
CA ARG A 50 -5.40 -13.89 -11.75
C ARG A 50 -5.84 -13.99 -10.29
N SER A 51 -6.10 -15.18 -9.80
CA SER A 51 -6.47 -15.41 -8.40
C SER A 51 -5.26 -15.37 -7.45
N LYS A 52 -4.05 -15.33 -8.01
CA LYS A 52 -2.77 -15.42 -7.31
C LYS A 52 -1.88 -14.20 -7.55
N VAL A 53 -2.48 -13.03 -7.65
CA VAL A 53 -1.76 -11.77 -7.83
C VAL A 53 -1.57 -11.09 -6.48
N ALA A 54 -0.32 -10.76 -6.13
CA ALA A 54 -0.01 -9.90 -4.99
C ALA A 54 0.37 -8.49 -5.45
N VAL A 55 0.22 -7.51 -4.55
CA VAL A 55 0.66 -6.14 -4.77
C VAL A 55 1.63 -5.72 -3.66
N GLY A 56 2.73 -5.07 -4.04
CA GLY A 56 3.73 -4.57 -3.11
C GLY A 56 4.11 -3.13 -3.38
N GLY A 57 4.48 -2.39 -2.34
CA GLY A 57 4.93 -1.02 -2.47
C GLY A 57 5.67 -0.49 -1.25
N HIS A 58 6.43 0.58 -1.47
CA HIS A 58 7.18 1.30 -0.45
C HIS A 58 6.75 2.77 -0.41
N SER A 59 6.67 3.36 0.76
CA SER A 59 6.34 4.78 0.94
C SER A 59 4.96 5.12 0.33
N TYR A 60 4.90 5.95 -0.69
CA TYR A 60 3.65 6.22 -1.43
C TYR A 60 3.08 4.93 -2.07
N GLY A 61 3.94 4.03 -2.53
CA GLY A 61 3.51 2.71 -3.03
C GLY A 61 2.82 1.87 -1.95
N ALA A 62 3.27 1.92 -0.69
CA ALA A 62 2.58 1.25 0.42
C ALA A 62 1.20 1.86 0.72
N PHE A 63 1.08 3.18 0.62
CA PHE A 63 -0.20 3.88 0.68
C PHE A 63 -1.14 3.44 -0.46
N MET A 64 -0.62 3.33 -1.70
CA MET A 64 -1.38 2.80 -2.84
C MET A 64 -1.84 1.36 -2.60
N VAL A 65 -0.96 0.47 -2.11
CA VAL A 65 -1.30 -0.92 -1.74
C VAL A 65 -2.48 -0.95 -0.78
N ALA A 66 -2.42 -0.21 0.31
CA ALA A 66 -3.49 -0.21 1.31
C ALA A 66 -4.83 0.30 0.74
N ASN A 67 -4.81 1.30 -0.15
CA ASN A 67 -5.99 1.77 -0.86
C ASN A 67 -6.54 0.72 -1.83
N LEU A 68 -5.69 0.06 -2.60
CA LEU A 68 -6.10 -1.02 -3.52
C LEU A 68 -6.78 -2.16 -2.78
N LEU A 69 -6.22 -2.62 -1.66
CA LEU A 69 -6.79 -3.72 -0.89
C LEU A 69 -8.10 -3.35 -0.17
N SER A 70 -8.28 -2.08 0.20
CA SER A 70 -9.52 -1.61 0.83
C SER A 70 -10.65 -1.35 -0.17
N HIS A 71 -10.35 -1.23 -1.48
CA HIS A 71 -11.31 -0.78 -2.48
C HIS A 71 -11.40 -1.68 -3.72
N SER A 72 -10.74 -2.84 -3.69
CA SER A 72 -10.84 -3.84 -4.77
C SER A 72 -10.59 -5.24 -4.24
N ASP A 73 -11.05 -6.23 -4.98
CA ASP A 73 -10.79 -7.66 -4.75
C ASP A 73 -9.78 -8.21 -5.79
N LEU A 74 -8.89 -7.36 -6.30
CA LEU A 74 -7.94 -7.71 -7.37
C LEU A 74 -6.76 -8.55 -6.90
N PHE A 75 -6.48 -8.57 -5.59
CA PHE A 75 -5.24 -9.12 -5.06
C PHE A 75 -5.47 -10.18 -3.98
N ALA A 76 -4.66 -11.22 -4.01
CA ALA A 76 -4.64 -12.30 -3.02
C ALA A 76 -3.84 -11.93 -1.75
N ALA A 77 -2.88 -11.02 -1.85
CA ALA A 77 -2.06 -10.55 -0.74
C ALA A 77 -1.47 -9.15 -1.01
N GLY A 78 -1.10 -8.44 0.04
CA GLY A 78 -0.44 -7.15 -0.05
C GLY A 78 0.78 -7.00 0.86
N ILE A 79 1.78 -6.25 0.37
CA ILE A 79 3.01 -5.93 1.09
C ILE A 79 3.19 -4.41 1.09
N ALA A 80 3.09 -3.78 2.25
CA ALA A 80 3.16 -2.34 2.39
C ALA A 80 4.31 -1.93 3.33
N ARG A 81 5.31 -1.22 2.78
CA ARG A 81 6.54 -0.86 3.49
C ARG A 81 6.63 0.63 3.71
N SER A 82 6.83 1.07 4.96
CA SER A 82 7.01 2.48 5.38
C SER A 82 5.96 3.43 4.79
N GLY A 83 4.67 3.05 4.90
CA GLY A 83 3.57 3.80 4.30
C GLY A 83 2.95 4.86 5.20
N ALA A 84 2.12 5.71 4.60
CA ALA A 84 1.24 6.65 5.28
C ALA A 84 -0.22 6.22 5.08
N TYR A 85 -0.91 5.86 6.13
CA TYR A 85 -2.25 5.26 6.04
C TYR A 85 -3.36 6.18 6.53
N ASN A 86 -3.00 7.27 7.20
CA ASN A 86 -3.93 8.32 7.61
C ASN A 86 -3.41 9.69 7.19
N ARG A 87 -4.00 10.26 6.14
CA ARG A 87 -3.58 11.55 5.57
C ARG A 87 -3.96 12.74 6.42
N THR A 88 -4.90 12.59 7.36
CA THR A 88 -5.21 13.66 8.31
C THR A 88 -4.04 13.98 9.25
N LEU A 89 -3.03 13.12 9.33
CA LEU A 89 -1.78 13.36 10.05
C LEU A 89 -0.76 14.19 9.25
N THR A 90 -1.03 14.45 7.96
CA THR A 90 -0.28 15.38 7.11
C THR A 90 -1.22 16.46 6.56
N PRO A 91 -1.80 17.32 7.43
CA PRO A 91 -2.99 18.12 7.10
C PRO A 91 -2.72 19.33 6.19
N PHE A 92 -1.47 19.61 5.84
CA PHE A 92 -1.07 20.72 4.97
C PHE A 92 -0.52 20.23 3.64
N GLY A 93 -1.09 19.18 3.10
CA GLY A 93 -0.71 18.59 1.84
C GLY A 93 0.13 17.31 1.96
N PHE A 94 0.18 16.61 0.87
CA PHE A 94 1.02 15.43 0.63
C PHE A 94 1.23 15.30 -0.89
N GLN A 95 1.96 14.30 -1.33
CA GLN A 95 2.30 14.14 -2.77
C GLN A 95 1.12 14.44 -3.70
N SER A 96 1.30 15.42 -4.59
CA SER A 96 0.30 15.88 -5.56
C SER A 96 -1.00 16.41 -4.93
N GLU A 97 -0.99 16.77 -3.64
CA GLU A 97 -2.10 17.44 -2.97
C GLU A 97 -1.57 18.68 -2.27
N GLU A 98 -2.00 19.84 -2.73
CA GLU A 98 -1.60 21.15 -2.18
C GLU A 98 -2.64 21.74 -1.23
N ARG A 99 -3.91 21.29 -1.34
CA ARG A 99 -4.98 21.74 -0.44
C ARG A 99 -4.77 21.18 0.96
N SER A 100 -5.00 22.01 1.97
CA SER A 100 -5.01 21.56 3.36
C SER A 100 -6.22 20.65 3.65
N TYR A 101 -6.15 19.93 4.76
CA TYR A 101 -7.28 19.11 5.25
C TYR A 101 -8.58 19.91 5.37
N TRP A 102 -8.51 21.17 5.81
CA TRP A 102 -9.71 22.01 6.01
C TRP A 102 -10.29 22.54 4.70
N GLU A 103 -9.50 22.60 3.64
CA GLU A 103 -9.97 22.98 2.28
C GLU A 103 -10.58 21.80 1.53
N ALA A 104 -10.05 20.57 1.73
CA ALA A 104 -10.50 19.37 1.04
C ALA A 104 -10.67 18.15 1.98
N PRO A 105 -11.48 18.23 3.05
CA PRO A 105 -11.56 17.18 4.07
C PRO A 105 -11.99 15.82 3.50
N GLU A 106 -12.83 15.82 2.47
CA GLU A 106 -13.29 14.59 1.82
C GLU A 106 -12.15 13.86 1.08
N VAL A 107 -11.23 14.60 0.46
CA VAL A 107 -10.06 14.03 -0.20
C VAL A 107 -9.18 13.32 0.82
N TYR A 108 -8.87 13.97 1.94
CA TYR A 108 -8.09 13.39 3.01
C TYR A 108 -8.75 12.14 3.62
N TYR A 109 -10.06 12.18 3.84
CA TYR A 109 -10.82 11.03 4.30
C TYR A 109 -10.78 9.89 3.27
N ASN A 110 -11.12 10.21 2.03
CA ASN A 110 -11.23 9.23 0.95
C ASN A 110 -9.90 8.57 0.62
N MET A 111 -8.78 9.30 0.70
CA MET A 111 -7.45 8.79 0.42
C MET A 111 -6.80 8.09 1.62
N SER A 112 -7.39 8.12 2.82
CA SER A 112 -6.82 7.48 4.00
C SER A 112 -7.29 6.03 4.14
N PRO A 113 -6.45 5.01 3.88
CA PRO A 113 -6.82 3.60 4.08
C PRO A 113 -7.28 3.30 5.51
N PHE A 114 -6.76 4.03 6.49
CA PHE A 114 -7.18 3.93 7.88
C PHE A 114 -8.70 4.14 8.07
N MET A 115 -9.29 5.07 7.33
CA MET A 115 -10.73 5.37 7.39
C MET A 115 -11.59 4.27 6.75
N HIS A 116 -10.97 3.33 6.05
CA HIS A 116 -11.60 2.23 5.34
C HIS A 116 -11.06 0.86 5.80
N ALA A 117 -10.48 0.81 7.00
CA ALA A 117 -9.89 -0.40 7.56
C ALA A 117 -10.91 -1.55 7.72
N ASP A 118 -12.18 -1.22 7.91
CA ASP A 118 -13.32 -2.15 7.98
C ASP A 118 -13.57 -2.91 6.67
N LYS A 119 -13.06 -2.41 5.55
CA LYS A 119 -13.19 -3.04 4.22
C LYS A 119 -12.06 -4.01 3.90
N MET A 120 -11.01 -4.05 4.73
CA MET A 120 -9.85 -4.90 4.50
C MET A 120 -10.18 -6.37 4.70
N LYS A 121 -10.10 -7.15 3.63
CA LYS A 121 -10.31 -8.61 3.62
C LYS A 121 -9.04 -9.38 3.25
N THR A 122 -8.22 -8.77 2.42
CA THR A 122 -7.00 -9.37 1.87
C THR A 122 -5.88 -9.38 2.92
N PRO A 123 -5.12 -10.48 3.05
CA PRO A 123 -3.94 -10.54 3.91
C PRO A 123 -2.94 -9.44 3.63
N LEU A 124 -2.48 -8.74 4.67
CA LEU A 124 -1.58 -7.60 4.55
C LEU A 124 -0.37 -7.73 5.47
N LEU A 125 0.82 -7.62 4.88
CA LEU A 125 2.08 -7.47 5.60
C LEU A 125 2.49 -6.00 5.61
N LEU A 126 2.54 -5.43 6.82
CA LEU A 126 3.09 -4.10 7.09
C LEU A 126 4.52 -4.24 7.57
N ILE A 127 5.46 -3.49 6.97
CA ILE A 127 6.86 -3.43 7.39
C ILE A 127 7.24 -1.97 7.58
N HIS A 128 7.92 -1.61 8.67
CA HIS A 128 8.31 -0.23 8.93
C HIS A 128 9.64 -0.15 9.69
N GLY A 129 10.49 0.80 9.33
CA GLY A 129 11.69 1.12 10.09
C GLY A 129 11.36 1.89 11.37
N GLU A 130 11.84 1.43 12.52
CA GLU A 130 11.54 2.09 13.82
C GLU A 130 12.08 3.52 13.91
N ALA A 131 13.15 3.83 13.17
CA ALA A 131 13.78 5.15 13.12
C ALA A 131 13.36 5.97 11.89
N ASP A 132 12.25 5.61 11.23
CA ASP A 132 11.73 6.38 10.10
C ASP A 132 11.36 7.79 10.55
N ASN A 133 12.08 8.78 10.03
CA ASN A 133 11.92 10.20 10.32
C ASN A 133 11.33 11.00 9.17
N ASN A 134 10.84 10.34 8.13
CA ASN A 134 10.10 10.99 7.07
C ASN A 134 8.76 11.50 7.63
N SER A 135 8.50 12.79 7.48
CA SER A 135 7.36 13.46 8.12
C SER A 135 5.99 12.92 7.75
N GLY A 136 5.86 12.34 6.55
CA GLY A 136 4.60 11.75 6.07
C GLY A 136 4.38 10.31 6.54
N THR A 137 5.46 9.61 6.91
CA THR A 137 5.46 8.16 7.14
C THR A 137 6.04 7.73 8.48
N TYR A 138 5.97 8.56 9.51
CA TYR A 138 6.40 8.14 10.84
C TYR A 138 5.85 6.76 11.23
N PRO A 139 6.59 5.93 12.00
CA PRO A 139 6.17 4.58 12.38
C PRO A 139 4.78 4.50 13.02
N LEU A 140 4.31 5.61 13.60
CA LEU A 140 2.96 5.78 14.10
C LEU A 140 1.89 5.41 13.06
N GLN A 141 2.11 5.70 11.79
CA GLN A 141 1.19 5.38 10.68
C GLN A 141 0.92 3.87 10.63
N SER A 142 1.97 3.06 10.55
CA SER A 142 1.84 1.60 10.51
C SER A 142 1.28 1.02 11.81
N THR A 143 1.74 1.51 12.95
CA THR A 143 1.29 1.00 14.26
C THR A 143 -0.21 1.25 14.47
N ARG A 144 -0.71 2.44 14.16
CA ARG A 144 -2.13 2.77 14.31
C ARG A 144 -3.00 2.03 13.30
N TYR A 145 -2.54 1.90 12.07
CA TYR A 145 -3.26 1.15 11.04
C TYR A 145 -3.35 -0.34 11.38
N PHE A 146 -2.24 -0.94 11.82
CA PHE A 146 -2.21 -2.32 12.31
C PHE A 146 -3.21 -2.55 13.45
N ASN A 147 -3.23 -1.65 14.43
CA ASN A 147 -4.15 -1.77 15.57
C ASN A 147 -5.62 -1.72 15.14
N ALA A 148 -5.97 -0.83 14.18
CA ALA A 148 -7.31 -0.75 13.62
C ALA A 148 -7.69 -2.05 12.89
N LEU A 149 -6.82 -2.51 11.98
CA LEU A 149 -7.04 -3.74 11.20
C LEU A 149 -7.19 -4.96 12.10
N LYS A 150 -6.30 -5.10 13.09
CA LYS A 150 -6.35 -6.21 14.07
C LYS A 150 -7.63 -6.16 14.90
N GLY A 151 -8.04 -4.98 15.36
CA GLY A 151 -9.27 -4.79 16.13
C GLY A 151 -10.53 -5.14 15.33
N LEU A 152 -10.48 -4.99 14.00
CA LEU A 152 -11.55 -5.36 13.07
C LEU A 152 -11.47 -6.82 12.60
N GLY A 153 -10.49 -7.59 13.06
CA GLY A 153 -10.33 -9.01 12.72
C GLY A 153 -9.68 -9.28 11.37
N ALA A 154 -9.05 -8.27 10.74
CA ALA A 154 -8.33 -8.45 9.48
C ALA A 154 -7.08 -9.34 9.66
N ASN A 155 -6.74 -10.07 8.60
CA ASN A 155 -5.50 -10.85 8.54
C ASN A 155 -4.32 -9.90 8.24
N VAL A 156 -3.66 -9.44 9.29
CA VAL A 156 -2.58 -8.45 9.20
C VAL A 156 -1.40 -8.83 10.08
N ARG A 157 -0.20 -8.64 9.54
CA ARG A 157 1.07 -8.76 10.26
C ARG A 157 1.81 -7.43 10.20
N LEU A 158 2.41 -7.01 11.32
CA LEU A 158 3.30 -5.84 11.40
C LEU A 158 4.70 -6.29 11.79
N VAL A 159 5.68 -5.88 11.01
CA VAL A 159 7.12 -6.06 11.27
C VAL A 159 7.76 -4.70 11.45
N MET A 160 8.31 -4.46 12.63
CA MET A 160 9.09 -3.25 12.93
C MET A 160 10.58 -3.60 12.82
N LEU A 161 11.30 -2.86 11.98
CA LEU A 161 12.73 -3.08 11.75
C LEU A 161 13.55 -2.14 12.65
N PRO A 162 14.26 -2.69 13.67
CA PRO A 162 14.99 -1.87 14.62
C PRO A 162 16.06 -1.00 13.95
N ARG A 163 16.10 0.29 14.32
CA ARG A 163 17.06 1.30 13.85
C ARG A 163 17.02 1.59 12.35
N GLU A 164 16.16 0.98 11.57
CA GLU A 164 15.99 1.32 10.15
C GLU A 164 15.20 2.63 10.01
N SER A 165 15.65 3.44 9.07
CA SER A 165 15.00 4.69 8.67
C SER A 165 13.90 4.42 7.63
N HIS A 166 13.57 5.42 6.80
CA HIS A 166 12.61 5.28 5.71
C HIS A 166 13.04 4.24 4.67
N GLY A 167 14.33 4.17 4.36
CA GLY A 167 14.96 3.09 3.59
C GLY A 167 15.67 2.10 4.52
N TYR A 168 15.70 0.83 4.15
CA TYR A 168 16.31 -0.23 4.97
C TYR A 168 17.69 -0.56 4.43
N ALA A 169 18.69 -0.58 5.30
CA ALA A 169 20.10 -0.72 4.92
C ALA A 169 20.82 -1.89 5.59
N ALA A 170 20.44 -2.25 6.82
CA ALA A 170 21.11 -3.36 7.52
C ALA A 170 20.79 -4.70 6.84
N LYS A 171 21.81 -5.50 6.64
CA LYS A 171 21.70 -6.83 6.01
C LYS A 171 20.66 -7.70 6.72
N GLU A 172 20.67 -7.71 8.03
CA GLU A 172 19.75 -8.51 8.85
C GLU A 172 18.30 -8.05 8.66
N SER A 173 18.05 -6.75 8.61
CA SER A 173 16.74 -6.18 8.34
C SER A 173 16.23 -6.53 6.95
N ILE A 174 17.10 -6.43 5.95
CA ILE A 174 16.77 -6.78 4.56
C ILE A 174 16.44 -8.27 4.43
N LEU A 175 17.26 -9.14 5.03
CA LEU A 175 17.02 -10.59 4.99
C LEU A 175 15.73 -10.97 5.71
N HIS A 176 15.45 -10.35 6.87
CA HIS A 176 14.21 -10.58 7.59
C HIS A 176 12.98 -10.10 6.81
N MET A 177 13.07 -8.90 6.21
CA MET A 177 12.03 -8.37 5.33
C MET A 177 11.74 -9.33 4.16
N LEU A 178 12.77 -9.82 3.50
CA LEU A 178 12.63 -10.77 2.38
C LEU A 178 11.97 -12.08 2.83
N TRP A 179 12.37 -12.59 4.00
CA TRP A 179 11.76 -13.79 4.58
C TRP A 179 10.27 -13.59 4.88
N GLU A 180 9.90 -12.49 5.50
CA GLU A 180 8.49 -12.19 5.81
C GLU A 180 7.63 -12.06 4.53
N GLN A 181 8.18 -11.44 3.48
CA GLN A 181 7.50 -11.36 2.19
C GLN A 181 7.34 -12.74 1.55
N ASP A 182 8.39 -13.57 1.58
CA ASP A 182 8.34 -14.93 1.06
C ASP A 182 7.28 -15.77 1.80
N GLN A 183 7.20 -15.70 3.13
CA GLN A 183 6.17 -16.39 3.90
C GLN A 183 4.75 -15.96 3.52
N LEU A 184 4.51 -14.66 3.30
CA LEU A 184 3.20 -14.18 2.86
C LEU A 184 2.86 -14.73 1.47
N LEU A 185 3.80 -14.65 0.54
CA LEU A 185 3.58 -15.09 -0.85
C LEU A 185 3.37 -16.61 -0.93
N GLU A 186 4.15 -17.42 -0.18
CA GLU A 186 3.96 -18.88 -0.11
C GLU A 186 2.57 -19.25 0.40
N ASN A 187 2.04 -18.52 1.37
CA ASN A 187 0.76 -18.83 1.98
C ASN A 187 -0.45 -18.41 1.13
N TYR A 188 -0.35 -17.36 0.32
CA TYR A 188 -1.51 -16.75 -0.33
C TYR A 188 -1.41 -16.61 -1.85
N VAL A 189 -0.23 -16.79 -2.44
CA VAL A 189 0.01 -16.54 -3.87
C VAL A 189 0.56 -17.78 -4.61
N LYS A 190 1.14 -18.73 -3.91
CA LYS A 190 1.72 -19.95 -4.52
C LYS A 190 0.79 -21.18 -4.57
#